data_e10fcffcae06ec446001f0c3c49255cc
#
_entry.id   e10fcffcae06ec446001f0c3c49255cc
#
_cell.length_a   1.000
_cell.length_b   1.000
_cell.length_c   1.000
_cell.angle_alpha   90.00
_cell.angle_beta   90.00
_cell.angle_gamma   90.00
#
_symmetry.space_group_name_H-M   'P 1'
#
loop_
_entity.id
_entity.type
_entity.pdbx_description
1 polymer ?
#
loop_
_entity_poly.entity_id
_entity_poly.type
_entity_poly.pdbx_seq_one_letter_code
_entity_poly.pdbx_strand_id
1 'polypeptide(L)'
;GKVYVPLFDACKLAINTLADIAPEVIYFADITEGHIRTLVLALEAMRKNDGEPLSQYYIAKSVNGLKRIMCYLMSTERDTQIRAPRPRTNPFDIVTFHNLRQFNTPTEIIPEEVVEQLDLHREEMPCQYRLLYDLFMNTGLRLKEVYLLEEDCIEESRYPNVCQLKYIPHKTLSARHRRGAGDYHRIMIPKDIAGRLSQHIIEDAEERKIAGTSYIFRSRRYGYERAVIDSQPFVKCIRGIIRKYDICDENGELWHFTIKQFRKTLAVRLIENGATTVELAYWLGHLCSDTAAKYYAEVRKKKLAELNTEFFRSKFELIMTGEQLENYTQEERRLLYTDFCLGQRRVELGFCVRKVADGPCADRCSLYNCVNCRNLCTGKQYLPYWKGLLQEQEKLLDRLAEVYKSESITDYSEYLEYKQEYRLLESYQSVVNMIEKEGCI
;
A
#
# COMPACT_ATOMS: atom_id res chain seq x y z
N GLY A 1 21.23 11.13 8.38
CA GLY A 1 21.38 11.82 9.67
C GLY A 1 20.09 11.99 10.45
N LYS A 2 18.99 12.41 9.84
CA LYS A 2 17.70 12.70 10.56
C LYS A 2 17.02 11.48 11.22
N VAL A 3 17.39 10.26 10.88
CA VAL A 3 16.79 9.05 11.50
C VAL A 3 17.42 8.71 12.85
N TYR A 4 18.68 9.11 13.06
CA TYR A 4 19.40 8.78 14.30
C TYR A 4 19.10 9.74 15.44
N VAL A 5 18.83 11.02 15.18
CA VAL A 5 18.58 12.02 16.22
C VAL A 5 17.40 11.61 17.15
N PRO A 6 16.20 11.27 16.66
CA PRO A 6 15.10 10.87 17.54
C PRO A 6 15.35 9.56 18.30
N LEU A 7 16.21 8.67 17.78
CA LEU A 7 16.60 7.45 18.50
C LEU A 7 17.62 7.78 19.57
N PHE A 8 18.57 8.66 19.26
CA PHE A 8 19.57 9.14 20.20
C PHE A 8 18.93 9.86 21.38
N ASP A 9 17.96 10.76 21.13
CA ASP A 9 17.23 11.48 22.18
C ASP A 9 16.45 10.50 23.07
N ALA A 10 15.81 9.49 22.47
CA ALA A 10 15.11 8.46 23.22
C ALA A 10 16.07 7.60 24.09
N CYS A 11 17.21 7.22 23.54
CA CYS A 11 18.24 6.51 24.29
C CYS A 11 18.83 7.37 25.41
N LYS A 12 19.10 8.68 25.12
CA LYS A 12 19.60 9.63 26.12
C LYS A 12 18.64 9.77 27.29
N LEU A 13 17.34 9.93 27.01
CA LEU A 13 16.32 9.96 28.07
C LEU A 13 16.41 8.71 28.94
N ALA A 14 16.39 7.52 28.35
CA ALA A 14 16.40 6.27 29.09
C ALA A 14 17.71 6.08 29.89
N ILE A 15 18.86 6.48 29.34
CA ILE A 15 20.14 6.41 30.06
C ILE A 15 20.16 7.36 31.26
N ASN A 16 19.72 8.60 31.06
CA ASN A 16 19.66 9.57 32.16
C ASN A 16 18.71 9.10 33.26
N THR A 17 17.51 8.62 32.87
CA THR A 17 16.56 8.05 33.84
C THR A 17 17.14 6.86 34.57
N LEU A 18 17.87 5.98 33.88
CA LEU A 18 18.52 4.83 34.51
C LEU A 18 19.61 5.27 35.52
N ALA A 19 20.42 6.26 35.16
CA ALA A 19 21.41 6.84 36.05
C ALA A 19 20.82 7.50 37.30
N ASP A 20 19.63 8.12 37.17
CA ASP A 20 18.91 8.74 38.26
C ASP A 20 18.32 7.69 39.27
N ILE A 21 17.78 6.58 38.72
CA ILE A 21 17.09 5.56 39.53
C ILE A 21 18.05 4.44 40.07
N ALA A 22 19.21 4.28 39.44
CA ALA A 22 20.19 3.25 39.75
C ALA A 22 21.62 3.80 39.60
N PRO A 23 22.04 4.74 40.46
CA PRO A 23 23.36 5.38 40.39
C PRO A 23 24.53 4.41 40.59
N GLU A 24 24.29 3.23 41.13
CA GLU A 24 25.27 2.16 41.28
C GLU A 24 25.61 1.46 39.93
N VAL A 25 24.80 1.62 38.89
CA VAL A 25 25.03 1.04 37.58
C VAL A 25 26.06 1.88 36.80
N ILE A 26 27.30 1.37 36.74
CA ILE A 26 28.38 2.06 36.01
C ILE A 26 28.52 1.54 34.59
N TYR A 27 28.31 0.25 34.37
CA TYR A 27 28.44 -0.41 33.08
C TYR A 27 27.11 -1.07 32.64
N PHE A 28 26.91 -1.22 31.37
CA PHE A 28 25.77 -1.98 30.84
C PHE A 28 25.74 -3.44 31.36
N ALA A 29 26.90 -3.99 31.74
CA ALA A 29 26.98 -5.32 32.33
C ALA A 29 26.37 -5.41 33.74
N ASP A 30 26.23 -4.29 34.43
CA ASP A 30 25.69 -4.22 35.81
C ASP A 30 24.15 -4.06 35.79
N ILE A 31 23.54 -3.85 34.63
CA ILE A 31 22.09 -3.68 34.50
C ILE A 31 21.41 -5.03 34.79
N THR A 32 20.48 -5.02 35.71
CA THR A 32 19.64 -6.17 36.09
C THR A 32 18.22 -6.03 35.57
N GLU A 33 17.46 -7.13 35.59
CA GLU A 33 16.02 -7.10 35.28
C GLU A 33 15.24 -6.15 36.20
N GLY A 34 15.62 -6.05 37.48
CA GLY A 34 15.03 -5.11 38.42
C GLY A 34 15.17 -3.64 37.95
N HIS A 35 16.40 -3.28 37.53
CA HIS A 35 16.65 -1.95 36.98
C HIS A 35 15.78 -1.64 35.77
N ILE A 36 15.56 -2.62 34.87
CA ILE A 36 14.69 -2.40 33.69
C ILE A 36 13.22 -2.23 34.07
N ARG A 37 12.73 -3.00 35.05
CA ARG A 37 11.34 -2.80 35.55
C ARG A 37 11.15 -1.41 36.15
N THR A 38 12.09 -0.97 36.98
CA THR A 38 12.07 0.36 37.59
C THR A 38 12.18 1.47 36.53
N LEU A 39 13.04 1.29 35.51
CA LEU A 39 13.17 2.22 34.38
C LEU A 39 11.86 2.39 33.64
N VAL A 40 11.15 1.30 33.32
CA VAL A 40 9.86 1.39 32.61
C VAL A 40 8.84 2.15 33.44
N LEU A 41 8.72 1.83 34.75
CA LEU A 41 7.81 2.54 35.65
C LEU A 41 8.14 4.03 35.76
N ALA A 42 9.44 4.38 35.86
CA ALA A 42 9.88 5.78 35.89
C ALA A 42 9.51 6.53 34.59
N LEU A 43 9.71 5.90 33.42
CA LEU A 43 9.34 6.49 32.13
C LEU A 43 7.82 6.64 31.98
N GLU A 44 7.00 5.73 32.51
CA GLU A 44 5.54 5.82 32.52
C GLU A 44 5.02 6.93 33.46
N ALA A 45 5.74 7.17 34.56
CA ALA A 45 5.44 8.26 35.46
C ALA A 45 5.80 9.65 34.94
N MET A 46 6.72 9.73 33.97
CA MET A 46 7.18 11.00 33.41
C MET A 46 6.08 11.75 32.66
N ARG A 47 6.16 13.08 32.75
CA ARG A 47 5.27 13.99 32.04
C ARG A 47 6.09 14.90 31.12
N LYS A 48 5.50 15.23 29.97
CA LYS A 48 6.05 16.24 29.04
C LYS A 48 5.87 17.64 29.63
N ASN A 49 6.45 18.64 28.96
CA ASN A 49 6.33 20.06 29.35
C ASN A 49 4.88 20.58 29.31
N ASP A 50 3.99 19.91 28.54
CA ASP A 50 2.55 20.19 28.44
C ASP A 50 1.71 19.46 29.49
N GLY A 51 2.35 18.71 30.41
CA GLY A 51 1.70 17.93 31.47
C GLY A 51 1.24 16.52 31.03
N GLU A 52 1.23 16.24 29.75
CA GLU A 52 0.82 14.95 29.19
C GLU A 52 1.83 13.83 29.47
N PRO A 53 1.39 12.57 29.65
CA PRO A 53 2.29 11.44 29.83
C PRO A 53 3.12 11.18 28.56
N LEU A 54 4.27 10.54 28.72
CA LEU A 54 5.02 10.01 27.58
C LEU A 54 4.17 8.96 26.86
N SER A 55 4.18 8.99 25.52
CA SER A 55 3.48 7.96 24.76
C SER A 55 4.16 6.59 24.94
N GLN A 56 3.36 5.52 24.99
CA GLN A 56 3.84 4.15 25.06
C GLN A 56 4.82 3.82 23.92
N TYR A 57 4.61 4.39 22.74
CA TYR A 57 5.53 4.27 21.62
C TYR A 57 6.91 4.90 21.93
N TYR A 58 6.95 6.06 22.59
CA TYR A 58 8.20 6.74 22.92
C TYR A 58 8.94 5.99 24.03
N ILE A 59 8.23 5.51 25.04
CA ILE A 59 8.79 4.64 26.10
C ILE A 59 9.41 3.37 25.50
N ALA A 60 8.65 2.66 24.67
CA ALA A 60 9.14 1.47 23.98
C ALA A 60 10.35 1.75 23.08
N LYS A 61 10.36 2.90 22.39
CA LYS A 61 11.50 3.32 21.58
C LYS A 61 12.74 3.56 22.42
N SER A 62 12.59 4.17 23.58
CA SER A 62 13.67 4.45 24.54
C SER A 62 14.29 3.15 25.07
N VAL A 63 13.46 2.25 25.58
CA VAL A 63 13.88 0.97 26.13
C VAL A 63 14.49 0.05 25.04
N ASN A 64 13.83 -0.06 23.88
CA ASN A 64 14.36 -0.85 22.75
C ASN A 64 15.65 -0.26 22.18
N GLY A 65 15.89 1.04 22.31
CA GLY A 65 17.15 1.67 21.97
C GLY A 65 18.29 1.13 22.85
N LEU A 66 18.09 1.09 24.17
CA LEU A 66 19.06 0.48 25.11
C LEU A 66 19.24 -1.01 24.88
N LYS A 67 18.16 -1.74 24.61
CA LYS A 67 18.22 -3.16 24.25
C LYS A 67 19.15 -3.40 23.06
N ARG A 68 19.09 -2.56 22.03
CA ARG A 68 19.99 -2.65 20.86
C ARG A 68 21.44 -2.36 21.21
N ILE A 69 21.70 -1.39 22.09
CA ILE A 69 23.06 -1.13 22.58
C ILE A 69 23.57 -2.36 23.34
N MET A 70 22.76 -2.95 24.21
CA MET A 70 23.08 -4.17 24.93
C MET A 70 23.41 -5.32 23.97
N CYS A 71 22.57 -5.58 22.97
CA CYS A 71 22.82 -6.60 21.94
C CYS A 71 24.14 -6.37 21.20
N TYR A 72 24.46 -5.12 20.85
CA TYR A 72 25.74 -4.79 20.24
C TYR A 72 26.93 -5.07 21.17
N LEU A 73 26.85 -4.67 22.44
CA LEU A 73 27.90 -4.92 23.42
C LEU A 73 28.14 -6.42 23.69
N MET A 74 27.10 -7.25 23.49
CA MET A 74 27.18 -8.71 23.60
C MET A 74 27.69 -9.38 22.32
N SER A 75 27.60 -8.71 21.17
CA SER A 75 27.92 -9.29 19.86
C SER A 75 29.42 -9.47 19.64
N THR A 76 29.78 -10.29 18.65
CA THR A 76 31.16 -10.45 18.17
C THR A 76 31.66 -9.26 17.38
N GLU A 77 30.71 -8.41 16.88
CA GLU A 77 30.99 -7.19 16.11
C GLU A 77 31.34 -5.99 17.01
N ARG A 78 31.32 -6.19 18.32
CA ARG A 78 31.70 -5.15 19.28
C ARG A 78 33.11 -4.66 19.00
N ASP A 79 33.26 -3.31 18.95
CA ASP A 79 34.55 -2.67 18.79
C ASP A 79 35.51 -3.10 19.93
N THR A 80 36.69 -3.57 19.54
CA THR A 80 37.72 -4.05 20.46
C THR A 80 38.31 -2.96 21.37
N GLN A 81 38.14 -1.69 20.99
CA GLN A 81 38.56 -0.55 21.80
C GLN A 81 37.64 -0.28 23.01
N ILE A 82 36.45 -0.86 23.04
CA ILE A 82 35.55 -0.74 24.20
C ILE A 82 36.06 -1.57 25.35
N ARG A 83 36.61 -0.88 26.40
CA ARG A 83 37.18 -1.50 27.59
C ARG A 83 36.17 -1.93 28.65
N ALA A 84 34.88 -1.48 28.54
CA ALA A 84 33.82 -1.82 29.47
C ALA A 84 33.60 -3.38 29.54
N PRO A 85 33.15 -3.92 30.66
CA PRO A 85 32.84 -5.35 30.80
C PRO A 85 31.80 -5.77 29.73
N ARG A 86 31.96 -6.98 29.18
CA ARG A 86 31.02 -7.54 28.23
C ARG A 86 29.82 -8.13 28.99
N PRO A 87 28.57 -7.65 28.67
CA PRO A 87 27.39 -8.24 29.29
C PRO A 87 27.22 -9.71 28.87
N ARG A 88 26.78 -10.55 29.80
CA ARG A 88 26.55 -11.98 29.55
C ARG A 88 25.11 -12.30 29.19
N THR A 89 24.17 -11.55 29.75
CA THR A 89 22.72 -11.70 29.55
C THR A 89 22.12 -10.36 29.14
N ASN A 90 20.97 -10.42 28.50
CA ASN A 90 20.25 -9.22 28.10
C ASN A 90 19.02 -9.03 29.03
N PRO A 91 19.12 -8.19 30.06
CA PRO A 91 18.01 -7.98 30.99
C PRO A 91 16.78 -7.27 30.36
N PHE A 92 16.93 -6.69 29.19
CA PHE A 92 15.82 -6.08 28.46
C PHE A 92 14.87 -7.13 27.83
N ASP A 93 15.20 -8.41 27.82
CA ASP A 93 14.36 -9.47 27.24
C ASP A 93 13.07 -9.72 28.03
N ILE A 94 13.01 -9.31 29.30
CA ILE A 94 11.81 -9.39 30.13
C ILE A 94 10.70 -8.40 29.70
N VAL A 95 11.06 -7.35 28.96
CA VAL A 95 10.11 -6.32 28.55
C VAL A 95 9.71 -6.52 27.11
N THR A 96 8.41 -6.79 26.90
CA THR A 96 7.81 -6.89 25.57
C THR A 96 6.72 -5.83 25.42
N PHE A 97 6.90 -4.93 24.50
CA PHE A 97 5.89 -3.94 24.15
C PHE A 97 4.97 -4.50 23.07
N HIS A 98 3.80 -5.01 23.49
CA HIS A 98 2.79 -5.52 22.57
C HIS A 98 1.97 -4.39 21.95
N ASN A 99 1.59 -4.59 20.69
CA ASN A 99 0.60 -3.76 19.99
C ASN A 99 0.87 -2.24 19.92
N LEU A 100 2.13 -1.81 19.94
CA LEU A 100 2.49 -0.39 19.80
C LEU A 100 1.88 0.28 18.55
N ARG A 101 1.50 -0.51 17.55
CA ARG A 101 0.83 -0.01 16.34
C ARG A 101 -0.61 0.46 16.60
N GLN A 102 -1.26 0.01 17.68
CA GLN A 102 -2.63 0.43 18.03
C GLN A 102 -2.69 1.87 18.57
N PHE A 103 -1.57 2.41 19.03
CA PHE A 103 -1.49 3.78 19.55
C PHE A 103 -1.16 4.84 18.48
N ASN A 104 -0.97 4.44 17.23
CA ASN A 104 -0.82 5.40 16.14
C ASN A 104 -2.21 5.86 15.71
N THR A 105 -2.50 7.13 15.86
CA THR A 105 -3.68 7.76 15.26
C THR A 105 -3.70 7.43 13.78
N PRO A 106 -4.79 6.85 13.25
CA PRO A 106 -4.89 6.55 11.82
C PRO A 106 -4.67 7.84 11.02
N THR A 107 -3.89 7.77 9.97
CA THR A 107 -3.78 8.90 9.04
C THR A 107 -5.14 9.06 8.38
N GLU A 108 -5.73 10.24 8.45
CA GLU A 108 -7.00 10.56 7.79
C GLU A 108 -6.81 10.72 6.28
N ILE A 109 -7.89 10.55 5.52
CA ILE A 109 -7.97 10.83 4.10
C ILE A 109 -8.29 12.31 3.98
N ILE A 110 -7.71 13.02 3.02
CA ILE A 110 -8.14 14.39 2.72
C ILE A 110 -9.52 14.30 2.06
N PRO A 111 -10.59 14.87 2.66
CA PRO A 111 -11.92 14.89 2.04
C PRO A 111 -11.89 15.60 0.68
N GLU A 112 -12.80 15.22 -0.21
CA GLU A 112 -12.83 15.81 -1.56
C GLU A 112 -13.09 17.33 -1.51
N GLU A 113 -13.96 17.77 -0.61
CA GLU A 113 -14.28 19.19 -0.40
C GLU A 113 -13.05 20.00 0.05
N VAL A 114 -12.17 19.38 0.84
CA VAL A 114 -10.91 20.01 1.26
C VAL A 114 -9.91 20.05 0.10
N VAL A 115 -9.87 19.00 -0.73
CA VAL A 115 -9.01 18.98 -1.92
C VAL A 115 -9.45 20.06 -2.91
N GLU A 116 -10.75 20.16 -3.21
CA GLU A 116 -11.30 21.16 -4.11
C GLU A 116 -10.96 22.58 -3.63
N GLN A 117 -11.12 22.86 -2.34
CA GLN A 117 -10.77 24.16 -1.78
C GLN A 117 -9.26 24.43 -1.84
N LEU A 118 -8.40 23.44 -1.59
CA LEU A 118 -6.95 23.59 -1.75
C LEU A 118 -6.56 23.84 -3.22
N ASP A 119 -7.23 23.19 -4.16
CA ASP A 119 -6.98 23.34 -5.59
C ASP A 119 -7.38 24.74 -6.10
N LEU A 120 -8.44 25.34 -5.56
CA LEU A 120 -8.81 26.73 -5.84
C LEU A 120 -7.70 27.73 -5.48
N HIS A 121 -6.96 27.46 -4.42
CA HIS A 121 -5.89 28.34 -3.91
C HIS A 121 -4.48 27.84 -4.23
N ARG A 122 -4.36 26.83 -5.11
CA ARG A 122 -3.09 26.22 -5.47
C ARG A 122 -2.10 27.21 -6.09
N GLU A 123 -2.60 28.15 -6.87
CA GLU A 123 -1.77 29.16 -7.55
C GLU A 123 -1.08 30.11 -6.57
N GLU A 124 -1.51 30.23 -5.33
CA GLU A 124 -0.82 30.99 -4.28
C GLU A 124 0.43 30.30 -3.73
N MET A 125 0.58 29.00 -4.00
CA MET A 125 1.78 28.28 -3.61
C MET A 125 2.96 28.72 -4.50
N PRO A 126 4.18 28.88 -3.93
CA PRO A 126 5.40 29.01 -4.73
C PRO A 126 5.50 27.86 -5.76
N CYS A 127 6.01 28.16 -6.96
CA CYS A 127 6.06 27.19 -8.08
C CYS A 127 6.59 25.80 -7.67
N GLN A 128 7.67 25.75 -6.89
CA GLN A 128 8.23 24.49 -6.39
C GLN A 128 7.27 23.74 -5.46
N TYR A 129 6.50 24.44 -4.61
CA TYR A 129 5.55 23.81 -3.71
C TYR A 129 4.29 23.33 -4.43
N ARG A 130 3.87 24.06 -5.45
CA ARG A 130 2.79 23.67 -6.35
C ARG A 130 3.14 22.36 -7.07
N LEU A 131 4.35 22.28 -7.61
CA LEU A 131 4.83 21.06 -8.25
C LEU A 131 4.93 19.88 -7.25
N LEU A 132 5.38 20.12 -6.02
CA LEU A 132 5.39 19.13 -4.95
C LEU A 132 3.98 18.64 -4.59
N TYR A 133 3.01 19.57 -4.48
CA TYR A 133 1.61 19.25 -4.22
C TYR A 133 1.06 18.32 -5.31
N ASP A 134 1.24 18.69 -6.57
CA ASP A 134 0.78 17.91 -7.71
C ASP A 134 1.43 16.52 -7.76
N LEU A 135 2.72 16.43 -7.52
CA LEU A 135 3.42 15.15 -7.45
C LEU A 135 2.88 14.26 -6.33
N PHE A 136 2.73 14.78 -5.10
CA PHE A 136 2.21 13.99 -4.00
C PHE A 136 0.77 13.52 -4.24
N MET A 137 -0.10 14.38 -4.76
CA MET A 137 -1.50 14.05 -5.06
C MET A 137 -1.63 12.97 -6.13
N ASN A 138 -0.78 13.01 -7.17
CA ASN A 138 -0.88 12.09 -8.31
C ASN A 138 -0.04 10.81 -8.15
N THR A 139 0.97 10.81 -7.29
CA THR A 139 1.87 9.65 -7.14
C THR A 139 1.74 8.92 -5.82
N GLY A 140 1.31 9.61 -4.77
CA GLY A 140 1.30 9.09 -3.40
C GLY A 140 2.68 8.64 -2.90
N LEU A 141 3.76 9.09 -3.50
CA LEU A 141 5.12 8.78 -3.10
C LEU A 141 5.40 9.23 -1.67
N ARG A 142 6.34 8.56 -1.01
CA ARG A 142 6.77 9.00 0.31
C ARG A 142 7.62 10.26 0.19
N LEU A 143 7.59 11.08 1.23
CA LEU A 143 8.37 12.32 1.31
C LEU A 143 9.80 12.17 0.78
N LYS A 144 10.52 11.17 1.26
CA LYS A 144 11.91 10.92 0.88
C LYS A 144 12.04 10.50 -0.58
N GLU A 145 11.05 9.81 -1.13
CA GLU A 145 11.02 9.35 -2.52
C GLU A 145 10.88 10.53 -3.47
N VAL A 146 10.04 11.52 -3.16
CA VAL A 146 9.89 12.76 -3.96
C VAL A 146 11.10 13.68 -3.79
N TYR A 147 11.56 13.89 -2.57
CA TYR A 147 12.65 14.84 -2.30
C TYR A 147 14.01 14.40 -2.81
N LEU A 148 14.19 13.11 -3.08
CA LEU A 148 15.40 12.55 -3.66
C LEU A 148 15.23 12.15 -5.13
N LEU A 149 14.25 12.74 -5.84
CA LEU A 149 14.18 12.60 -7.29
C LEU A 149 15.38 13.25 -7.96
N GLU A 150 15.94 12.57 -8.95
CA GLU A 150 17.08 13.01 -9.72
C GLU A 150 16.65 13.55 -11.10
N GLU A 151 17.51 14.24 -11.79
CA GLU A 151 17.20 14.92 -13.06
C GLU A 151 16.76 13.96 -14.18
N ASP A 152 17.15 12.68 -14.11
CA ASP A 152 16.79 11.61 -15.06
C ASP A 152 15.54 10.81 -14.64
N CYS A 153 14.71 11.37 -13.75
CA CYS A 153 13.56 10.66 -13.18
C CYS A 153 12.38 10.49 -14.14
N ILE A 154 12.35 11.17 -15.28
CA ILE A 154 11.26 11.08 -16.26
C ILE A 154 11.72 10.21 -17.43
N GLU A 155 10.93 9.19 -17.73
CA GLU A 155 11.13 8.31 -18.88
C GLU A 155 9.88 8.34 -19.78
N GLU A 156 10.06 8.17 -21.07
CA GLU A 156 8.95 8.09 -22.02
C GLU A 156 8.10 6.83 -21.75
N SER A 157 6.83 6.94 -22.06
CA SER A 157 5.89 5.82 -22.01
C SER A 157 5.35 5.49 -23.39
N ARG A 158 5.03 4.21 -23.62
CA ARG A 158 4.30 3.79 -24.82
C ARG A 158 2.88 4.37 -24.91
N TYR A 159 2.37 4.93 -23.83
CA TYR A 159 1.02 5.51 -23.78
C TYR A 159 1.10 7.04 -24.00
N PRO A 160 0.25 7.63 -24.86
CA PRO A 160 0.43 9.00 -25.35
C PRO A 160 0.23 10.09 -24.28
N ASN A 161 -0.59 9.81 -23.25
CA ASN A 161 -0.99 10.82 -22.26
C ASN A 161 -0.27 10.68 -20.90
N VAL A 162 0.68 9.77 -20.79
CA VAL A 162 1.41 9.50 -19.55
C VAL A 162 2.90 9.34 -19.81
N CYS A 163 3.71 9.66 -18.82
CA CYS A 163 5.15 9.36 -18.74
C CYS A 163 5.42 8.42 -17.57
N GLN A 164 6.60 7.82 -17.55
CA GLN A 164 7.04 7.05 -16.39
C GLN A 164 7.87 7.94 -15.46
N LEU A 165 7.55 7.90 -14.18
CA LEU A 165 8.37 8.48 -13.13
C LEU A 165 9.20 7.37 -12.49
N LYS A 166 10.52 7.46 -12.66
CA LYS A 166 11.53 6.57 -12.07
C LYS A 166 11.99 7.14 -10.73
N TYR A 167 11.98 6.33 -9.68
CA TYR A 167 12.43 6.74 -8.35
C TYR A 167 13.00 5.57 -7.54
N ILE A 168 13.74 5.88 -6.48
CA ILE A 168 14.27 4.88 -5.54
C ILE A 168 13.33 4.72 -4.36
N PRO A 169 12.72 3.55 -4.15
CA PRO A 169 11.85 3.28 -3.01
C PRO A 169 12.66 3.00 -1.73
N HIS A 170 13.28 4.03 -1.19
CA HIS A 170 14.27 3.98 -0.11
C HIS A 170 13.86 3.13 1.11
N LYS A 171 12.56 3.12 1.47
CA LYS A 171 12.08 2.35 2.62
C LYS A 171 12.14 0.83 2.37
N THR A 172 12.01 0.41 1.12
CA THR A 172 11.95 -1.00 0.74
C THR A 172 13.19 -1.48 -0.02
N LEU A 173 14.18 -0.60 -0.23
CA LEU A 173 15.35 -0.87 -1.06
C LEU A 173 16.10 -2.15 -0.63
N SER A 174 16.46 -2.27 0.66
CA SER A 174 17.14 -3.47 1.17
C SER A 174 16.33 -4.77 1.01
N ALA A 175 15.00 -4.68 1.09
CA ALA A 175 14.14 -5.84 0.87
C ALA A 175 14.00 -6.16 -0.62
N ARG A 176 14.06 -5.15 -1.51
CA ARG A 176 14.12 -5.33 -2.98
C ARG A 176 15.39 -6.05 -3.39
N HIS A 177 16.56 -5.63 -2.89
CA HIS A 177 17.84 -6.29 -3.14
C HIS A 177 17.81 -7.76 -2.74
N ARG A 178 17.28 -8.08 -1.55
CA ARG A 178 17.13 -9.48 -1.10
C ARG A 178 16.23 -10.33 -2.01
N ARG A 179 15.37 -9.71 -2.80
CA ARG A 179 14.48 -10.38 -3.78
C ARG A 179 14.99 -10.29 -5.21
N GLY A 180 16.21 -9.80 -5.44
CA GLY A 180 16.78 -9.61 -6.76
C GLY A 180 16.11 -8.52 -7.61
N ALA A 181 15.31 -7.64 -6.99
CA ALA A 181 14.70 -6.51 -7.69
C ALA A 181 15.69 -5.34 -7.77
N GLY A 182 15.67 -4.61 -8.89
CA GLY A 182 16.53 -3.45 -9.11
C GLY A 182 16.23 -2.28 -8.15
N ASP A 183 17.11 -1.30 -8.13
CA ASP A 183 17.05 -0.14 -7.24
C ASP A 183 15.87 0.77 -7.54
N TYR A 184 15.52 0.89 -8.80
CA TYR A 184 14.48 1.80 -9.26
C TYR A 184 13.10 1.14 -9.31
N HIS A 185 12.10 1.95 -9.01
CA HIS A 185 10.70 1.64 -9.25
C HIS A 185 10.12 2.68 -10.21
N ARG A 186 9.12 2.27 -11.01
CA ARG A 186 8.50 3.10 -12.03
C ARG A 186 7.01 3.13 -11.85
N ILE A 187 6.43 4.32 -11.92
CA ILE A 187 4.98 4.53 -11.90
C ILE A 187 4.59 5.47 -13.04
N MET A 188 3.35 5.40 -13.48
CA MET A 188 2.84 6.32 -14.49
C MET A 188 2.44 7.64 -13.86
N ILE A 189 2.76 8.75 -14.54
CA ILE A 189 2.29 10.10 -14.17
C ILE A 189 1.68 10.78 -15.39
N PRO A 190 0.70 11.68 -15.20
CA PRO A 190 0.16 12.49 -16.28
C PRO A 190 1.23 13.29 -17.02
N LYS A 191 1.09 13.41 -18.33
CA LYS A 191 2.09 14.08 -19.19
C LYS A 191 2.26 15.57 -18.87
N ASP A 192 1.20 16.25 -18.42
CA ASP A 192 1.27 17.64 -17.98
C ASP A 192 2.14 17.82 -16.72
N ILE A 193 2.03 16.91 -15.75
CA ILE A 193 2.88 16.90 -14.54
C ILE A 193 4.33 16.59 -14.93
N ALA A 194 4.56 15.60 -15.80
CA ALA A 194 5.87 15.29 -16.33
C ALA A 194 6.48 16.50 -17.05
N GLY A 195 5.72 17.22 -17.86
CA GLY A 195 6.15 18.42 -18.56
C GLY A 195 6.57 19.54 -17.60
N ARG A 196 5.76 19.81 -16.57
CA ARG A 196 6.11 20.81 -15.54
C ARG A 196 7.34 20.41 -14.72
N LEU A 197 7.49 19.12 -14.46
CA LEU A 197 8.68 18.60 -13.78
C LEU A 197 9.91 18.72 -14.66
N SER A 198 9.82 18.40 -15.96
CA SER A 198 10.90 18.59 -16.93
C SER A 198 11.30 20.06 -17.04
N GLN A 199 10.32 20.97 -17.10
CA GLN A 199 10.59 22.39 -17.13
C GLN A 199 11.34 22.86 -15.88
N HIS A 200 10.91 22.44 -14.69
CA HIS A 200 11.60 22.74 -13.44
C HIS A 200 13.04 22.19 -13.42
N ILE A 201 13.25 20.98 -13.97
CA ILE A 201 14.57 20.39 -14.11
C ILE A 201 15.48 21.28 -15.00
N ILE A 202 14.97 21.79 -16.11
CA ILE A 202 15.71 22.64 -17.04
C ILE A 202 16.00 24.01 -16.39
N GLU A 203 15.00 24.65 -15.82
CA GLU A 203 15.14 25.99 -15.21
C GLU A 203 16.12 26.04 -14.04
N ASP A 204 16.20 24.99 -13.23
CA ASP A 204 17.07 24.90 -12.06
C ASP A 204 18.45 24.24 -12.36
N ALA A 205 18.74 23.90 -13.63
CA ALA A 205 19.90 23.10 -14.02
C ALA A 205 21.25 23.76 -13.62
N GLU A 206 21.40 25.04 -13.94
CA GLU A 206 22.65 25.77 -13.62
C GLU A 206 22.86 25.90 -12.10
N GLU A 207 21.81 26.20 -11.36
CA GLU A 207 21.87 26.30 -9.91
C GLU A 207 22.18 24.96 -9.24
N ARG A 208 21.64 23.84 -9.76
CA ARG A 208 21.99 22.48 -9.30
C ARG A 208 23.45 22.15 -9.57
N LYS A 209 23.94 22.51 -10.74
CA LYS A 209 25.35 22.33 -11.11
C LYS A 209 26.28 23.09 -10.18
N ILE A 210 25.97 24.36 -9.87
CA ILE A 210 26.71 25.16 -8.91
C ILE A 210 26.64 24.53 -7.51
N ALA A 211 25.48 24.06 -7.11
CA ALA A 211 25.27 23.39 -5.82
C ALA A 211 25.94 22.00 -5.75
N GLY A 212 26.32 21.41 -6.88
CA GLY A 212 26.92 20.06 -6.95
C GLY A 212 25.97 18.96 -6.50
N THR A 213 24.69 19.03 -6.91
CA THR A 213 23.67 18.03 -6.59
C THR A 213 22.87 17.63 -7.82
N SER A 214 22.47 16.34 -7.90
CA SER A 214 21.55 15.80 -8.91
C SER A 214 20.07 15.89 -8.50
N TYR A 215 19.80 16.24 -7.24
CA TYR A 215 18.42 16.29 -6.73
C TYR A 215 17.69 17.52 -7.26
N ILE A 216 16.49 17.29 -7.83
CA ILE A 216 15.67 18.35 -8.45
C ILE A 216 14.97 19.24 -7.40
N PHE A 217 14.71 18.72 -6.20
CA PHE A 217 14.17 19.50 -5.08
C PHE A 217 15.25 19.79 -4.05
N ARG A 218 15.79 20.99 -4.10
CA ARG A 218 16.86 21.43 -3.19
C ARG A 218 16.38 22.55 -2.26
N SER A 219 17.09 22.72 -1.16
CA SER A 219 16.87 23.85 -0.27
C SER A 219 17.37 25.13 -0.95
N ARG A 220 16.51 26.16 -0.94
CA ARG A 220 16.89 27.52 -1.38
C ARG A 220 17.29 28.42 -0.20
N ARG A 221 17.46 27.85 0.98
CA ARG A 221 17.89 28.58 2.17
C ARG A 221 19.40 28.81 2.10
N TYR A 222 19.82 30.08 2.29
CA TYR A 222 21.23 30.46 2.32
C TYR A 222 22.07 29.54 3.23
N GLY A 223 23.20 29.07 2.73
CA GLY A 223 24.07 28.11 3.43
C GLY A 223 23.63 26.67 3.38
N TYR A 224 22.47 26.36 2.77
CA TYR A 224 21.91 25.00 2.66
C TYR A 224 21.54 24.62 1.22
N GLU A 225 22.11 25.29 0.22
CA GLU A 225 21.77 25.17 -1.20
C GLU A 225 22.01 23.77 -1.75
N ARG A 226 22.93 23.00 -1.13
CA ARG A 226 23.18 21.59 -1.47
C ARG A 226 22.26 20.61 -0.75
N ALA A 227 21.55 21.08 0.27
CA ALA A 227 20.68 20.20 1.04
C ALA A 227 19.40 19.91 0.27
N VAL A 228 18.91 18.70 0.45
CA VAL A 228 17.55 18.31 0.03
C VAL A 228 16.54 19.22 0.72
N ILE A 229 15.47 19.59 0.01
CA ILE A 229 14.39 20.42 0.54
C ILE A 229 13.85 19.89 1.88
N ASP A 230 13.54 20.78 2.82
CA ASP A 230 12.87 20.40 4.06
C ASP A 230 11.35 20.35 3.86
N SER A 231 10.71 19.37 4.49
CA SER A 231 9.25 19.21 4.48
C SER A 231 8.50 20.32 5.23
N GLN A 232 9.10 20.89 6.24
CA GLN A 232 8.43 21.84 7.13
C GLN A 232 7.94 23.10 6.43
N PRO A 233 8.73 23.76 5.55
CA PRO A 233 8.25 24.93 4.81
C PRO A 233 7.08 24.60 3.88
N PHE A 234 7.10 23.47 3.20
CA PHE A 234 6.00 23.01 2.34
C PHE A 234 4.72 22.74 3.14
N VAL A 235 4.81 22.00 4.25
CA VAL A 235 3.67 21.75 5.14
C VAL A 235 3.13 23.06 5.75
N LYS A 236 4.02 23.98 6.14
CA LYS A 236 3.61 25.30 6.65
C LYS A 236 2.87 26.11 5.59
N CYS A 237 3.30 26.04 4.32
CA CYS A 237 2.63 26.72 3.21
C CYS A 237 1.19 26.24 3.07
N ILE A 238 0.96 24.91 2.98
CA ILE A 238 -0.39 24.35 2.87
C ILE A 238 -1.23 24.70 4.10
N ARG A 239 -0.70 24.55 5.31
CA ARG A 239 -1.41 24.93 6.54
C ARG A 239 -1.69 26.44 6.62
N GLY A 240 -0.84 27.28 5.99
CA GLY A 240 -1.06 28.70 5.84
C GLY A 240 -2.27 29.01 4.97
N ILE A 241 -2.41 28.32 3.85
CA ILE A 241 -3.56 28.43 2.95
C ILE A 241 -4.83 27.95 3.67
N ILE A 242 -4.79 26.81 4.34
CA ILE A 242 -5.93 26.29 5.11
C ILE A 242 -6.42 27.31 6.13
N ARG A 243 -5.53 27.93 6.88
CA ARG A 243 -5.90 28.97 7.87
C ARG A 243 -6.38 30.27 7.25
N LYS A 244 -5.79 30.68 6.11
CA LYS A 244 -6.12 31.93 5.42
C LYS A 244 -7.53 31.91 4.86
N TYR A 245 -7.98 30.75 4.41
CA TYR A 245 -9.25 30.55 3.71
C TYR A 245 -10.27 29.72 4.51
N ASP A 246 -9.96 29.46 5.80
CA ASP A 246 -10.79 28.68 6.70
C ASP A 246 -11.27 27.36 6.09
N ILE A 247 -10.32 26.62 5.45
CA ILE A 247 -10.62 25.36 4.79
C ILE A 247 -10.95 24.31 5.86
N CYS A 248 -12.24 23.95 5.93
CA CYS A 248 -12.81 23.06 6.93
C CYS A 248 -13.25 21.73 6.31
N ASP A 249 -13.38 20.71 7.14
CA ASP A 249 -14.02 19.44 6.80
C ASP A 249 -15.56 19.55 6.81
N GLU A 250 -16.24 18.43 6.56
CA GLU A 250 -17.71 18.31 6.59
C GLU A 250 -18.36 18.69 7.93
N ASN A 251 -17.59 18.66 9.03
CA ASN A 251 -18.04 19.02 10.37
C ASN A 251 -17.82 20.50 10.69
N GLY A 252 -17.21 21.27 9.78
CA GLY A 252 -16.84 22.66 9.98
C GLY A 252 -15.59 22.86 10.82
N GLU A 253 -14.79 21.80 11.04
CA GLU A 253 -13.52 21.89 11.73
C GLU A 253 -12.38 22.19 10.76
N LEU A 254 -11.49 23.12 11.17
CA LEU A 254 -10.33 23.52 10.36
C LEU A 254 -9.45 22.30 10.05
N TRP A 255 -9.19 22.04 8.77
CA TRP A 255 -8.49 20.83 8.36
C TRP A 255 -7.07 20.75 8.91
N HIS A 256 -6.74 19.65 9.59
CA HIS A 256 -5.40 19.37 10.08
C HIS A 256 -4.58 18.59 9.05
N PHE A 257 -3.85 19.31 8.20
CA PHE A 257 -3.05 18.72 7.13
C PHE A 257 -1.76 18.07 7.63
N THR A 258 -1.49 16.86 7.13
CA THR A 258 -0.19 16.17 7.23
C THR A 258 0.19 15.57 5.89
N ILE A 259 1.49 15.59 5.55
CA ILE A 259 1.98 15.09 4.24
C ILE A 259 1.70 13.60 3.98
N LYS A 260 1.46 12.80 5.03
CA LYS A 260 1.11 11.38 4.89
C LYS A 260 -0.28 11.17 4.31
N GLN A 261 -1.14 12.17 4.43
CA GLN A 261 -2.52 12.12 3.94
C GLN A 261 -2.57 12.00 2.42
N PHE A 262 -1.69 12.65 1.67
CA PHE A 262 -1.61 12.50 0.21
C PHE A 262 -1.57 11.04 -0.24
N ARG A 263 -0.67 10.26 0.35
CA ARG A 263 -0.51 8.85 -0.01
C ARG A 263 -1.74 8.02 0.34
N LYS A 264 -2.39 8.32 1.48
CA LYS A 264 -3.61 7.63 1.87
C LYS A 264 -4.77 8.00 0.97
N THR A 265 -4.93 9.28 0.66
CA THR A 265 -5.97 9.80 -0.24
C THR A 265 -5.86 9.17 -1.62
N LEU A 266 -4.65 9.16 -2.22
CA LEU A 266 -4.44 8.50 -3.51
C LEU A 266 -4.72 6.99 -3.44
N ALA A 267 -4.28 6.31 -2.37
CA ALA A 267 -4.54 4.88 -2.21
C ALA A 267 -6.04 4.57 -2.20
N VAL A 268 -6.82 5.39 -1.52
CA VAL A 268 -8.29 5.27 -1.46
C VAL A 268 -8.91 5.55 -2.82
N ARG A 269 -8.53 6.66 -3.48
CA ARG A 269 -9.01 7.00 -4.82
C ARG A 269 -8.72 5.90 -5.85
N LEU A 270 -7.54 5.30 -5.81
CA LEU A 270 -7.19 4.17 -6.70
C LEU A 270 -8.13 2.97 -6.46
N ILE A 271 -8.39 2.63 -5.19
CA ILE A 271 -9.32 1.53 -4.85
C ILE A 271 -10.75 1.85 -5.30
N GLU A 272 -11.20 3.07 -5.08
CA GLU A 272 -12.53 3.54 -5.50
C GLU A 272 -12.71 3.51 -7.02
N ASN A 273 -11.62 3.72 -7.76
CA ASN A 273 -11.57 3.58 -9.21
C ASN A 273 -11.28 2.15 -9.69
N GLY A 274 -11.37 1.15 -8.82
CA GLY A 274 -11.32 -0.26 -9.17
C GLY A 274 -9.95 -0.91 -9.13
N ALA A 275 -8.90 -0.22 -8.65
CA ALA A 275 -7.57 -0.83 -8.51
C ALA A 275 -7.60 -2.00 -7.53
N THR A 276 -7.00 -3.11 -7.92
CA THR A 276 -6.82 -4.29 -7.07
C THR A 276 -5.74 -4.05 -5.99
N THR A 277 -5.73 -4.88 -4.97
CA THR A 277 -4.68 -4.83 -3.92
C THR A 277 -3.27 -5.01 -4.48
N VAL A 278 -3.12 -5.77 -5.57
CA VAL A 278 -1.83 -6.01 -6.24
C VAL A 278 -1.37 -4.77 -7.01
N GLU A 279 -2.27 -4.16 -7.79
CA GLU A 279 -2.00 -2.91 -8.51
C GLU A 279 -1.68 -1.78 -7.55
N LEU A 280 -2.45 -1.65 -6.47
CA LEU A 280 -2.19 -0.67 -5.43
C LEU A 280 -0.82 -0.91 -4.76
N ALA A 281 -0.49 -2.17 -4.43
CA ALA A 281 0.81 -2.51 -3.85
C ALA A 281 1.95 -2.16 -4.81
N TYR A 282 1.80 -2.47 -6.10
CA TYR A 282 2.76 -2.09 -7.13
C TYR A 282 2.91 -0.57 -7.21
N TRP A 283 1.80 0.17 -7.37
CA TRP A 283 1.82 1.64 -7.46
C TRP A 283 2.53 2.28 -6.28
N LEU A 284 2.23 1.83 -5.08
CA LEU A 284 2.81 2.36 -3.86
C LEU A 284 4.23 1.83 -3.56
N GLY A 285 4.83 1.00 -4.42
CA GLY A 285 6.15 0.41 -4.21
C GLY A 285 6.21 -0.51 -2.98
N HIS A 286 5.12 -1.22 -2.68
CA HIS A 286 5.08 -2.23 -1.63
C HIS A 286 5.59 -3.57 -2.18
N LEU A 287 6.30 -4.33 -1.36
CA LEU A 287 6.81 -5.66 -1.71
C LEU A 287 5.84 -6.79 -1.32
N CYS A 288 4.82 -6.48 -0.54
CA CYS A 288 3.73 -7.39 -0.19
C CYS A 288 2.40 -6.63 -0.19
N SER A 289 1.31 -7.35 -0.36
CA SER A 289 -0.04 -6.80 -0.41
C SER A 289 -0.62 -6.41 0.96
N ASP A 290 0.01 -6.81 2.08
CA ASP A 290 -0.54 -6.62 3.43
C ASP A 290 -0.87 -5.17 3.78
N THR A 291 0.00 -4.23 3.36
CA THR A 291 -0.26 -2.80 3.60
C THR A 291 -1.35 -2.27 2.68
N ALA A 292 -1.39 -2.73 1.42
CA ALA A 292 -2.45 -2.41 0.47
C ALA A 292 -3.80 -2.97 0.94
N ALA A 293 -3.82 -4.20 1.46
CA ALA A 293 -5.01 -4.84 2.02
C ALA A 293 -5.64 -4.03 3.17
N LYS A 294 -4.84 -3.32 3.98
CA LYS A 294 -5.36 -2.45 5.04
C LYS A 294 -6.13 -1.25 4.48
N TYR A 295 -5.59 -0.57 3.47
CA TYR A 295 -6.31 0.51 2.80
C TYR A 295 -7.60 0.00 2.16
N TYR A 296 -7.52 -1.16 1.52
CA TYR A 296 -8.65 -1.82 0.89
C TYR A 296 -9.75 -2.16 1.90
N ALA A 297 -9.40 -2.72 3.06
CA ALA A 297 -10.34 -3.02 4.12
C ALA A 297 -11.02 -1.77 4.71
N GLU A 298 -10.29 -0.66 4.79
CA GLU A 298 -10.82 0.62 5.28
C GLU A 298 -11.86 1.22 4.31
N VAL A 299 -11.55 1.24 3.00
CA VAL A 299 -12.49 1.70 1.96
C VAL A 299 -13.74 0.82 1.93
N ARG A 300 -13.57 -0.50 2.02
CA ARG A 300 -14.69 -1.43 2.09
C ARG A 300 -15.61 -1.15 3.27
N LYS A 301 -15.04 -0.88 4.44
CA LYS A 301 -15.82 -0.57 5.65
C LYS A 301 -16.64 0.70 5.48
N LYS A 302 -16.09 1.74 4.84
CA LYS A 302 -16.80 2.99 4.57
C LYS A 302 -17.94 2.76 3.55
N LYS A 303 -17.66 2.14 2.41
CA LYS A 303 -18.67 1.89 1.39
C LYS A 303 -19.76 0.89 1.81
N LEU A 304 -19.46 -0.06 2.70
CA LEU A 304 -20.50 -0.92 3.30
C LEU A 304 -21.55 -0.14 4.09
N ALA A 305 -21.14 0.96 4.72
CA ALA A 305 -22.08 1.84 5.43
C ALA A 305 -22.94 2.69 4.47
N GLU A 306 -22.41 3.01 3.28
CA GLU A 306 -23.07 3.84 2.27
C GLU A 306 -23.98 3.03 1.31
N LEU A 307 -23.71 1.73 1.12
CA LEU A 307 -24.47 0.89 0.18
C LEU A 307 -25.85 0.53 0.75
N ASN A 308 -26.82 1.18 0.21
CA ASN A 308 -28.23 0.89 0.48
C ASN A 308 -28.60 -0.51 -0.09
N THR A 309 -28.80 -1.44 0.80
CA THR A 309 -28.46 -2.85 0.72
C THR A 309 -29.41 -3.75 -0.07
N GLU A 310 -30.62 -3.32 -0.31
CA GLU A 310 -31.67 -4.25 -0.83
C GLU A 310 -31.45 -4.64 -2.29
N PHE A 311 -31.09 -3.68 -3.13
CA PHE A 311 -30.84 -3.95 -4.54
C PHE A 311 -29.59 -4.82 -4.78
N PHE A 312 -28.49 -4.49 -4.13
CA PHE A 312 -27.26 -5.28 -4.27
C PHE A 312 -27.37 -6.64 -3.58
N ARG A 313 -28.10 -6.71 -2.46
CA ARG A 313 -28.36 -7.96 -1.75
C ARG A 313 -29.12 -8.95 -2.62
N SER A 314 -30.20 -8.51 -3.25
CA SER A 314 -30.97 -9.35 -4.15
C SER A 314 -30.16 -9.85 -5.36
N LYS A 315 -29.28 -9.01 -5.91
CA LYS A 315 -28.38 -9.40 -6.99
C LYS A 315 -27.29 -10.38 -6.56
N PHE A 316 -26.76 -10.21 -5.36
CA PHE A 316 -25.75 -11.11 -4.80
C PHE A 316 -26.35 -12.48 -4.49
N GLU A 317 -27.55 -12.52 -3.91
CA GLU A 317 -28.29 -13.74 -3.61
C GLU A 317 -28.72 -14.50 -4.89
N LEU A 318 -28.87 -13.83 -6.03
CA LEU A 318 -29.09 -14.47 -7.33
C LEU A 318 -27.85 -15.19 -7.88
N ILE A 319 -26.66 -14.84 -7.40
CA ILE A 319 -25.38 -15.42 -7.87
C ILE A 319 -24.85 -16.44 -6.87
N MET A 320 -25.06 -16.21 -5.57
CA MET A 320 -24.56 -17.07 -4.51
C MET A 320 -25.72 -17.71 -3.72
N THR A 321 -25.75 -19.03 -3.71
CA THR A 321 -26.72 -19.77 -2.89
C THR A 321 -26.36 -19.78 -1.41
N GLY A 322 -27.35 -20.07 -0.55
CA GLY A 322 -27.11 -20.23 0.89
C GLY A 322 -26.06 -21.28 1.21
N GLU A 323 -26.09 -22.42 0.51
CA GLU A 323 -25.12 -23.53 0.67
C GLU A 323 -23.69 -23.11 0.32
N GLN A 324 -23.50 -22.34 -0.76
CA GLN A 324 -22.20 -21.83 -1.12
C GLN A 324 -21.65 -20.87 -0.05
N LEU A 325 -22.52 -20.03 0.53
CA LEU A 325 -22.16 -19.11 1.60
C LEU A 325 -21.81 -19.82 2.92
N GLU A 326 -22.29 -21.03 3.17
CA GLU A 326 -21.96 -21.80 4.37
C GLU A 326 -20.47 -22.11 4.48
N ASN A 327 -19.76 -22.20 3.37
CA ASN A 327 -18.32 -22.42 3.32
C ASN A 327 -17.46 -21.20 3.72
N TYR A 328 -18.09 -20.07 4.03
CA TYR A 328 -17.43 -18.83 4.39
C TYR A 328 -17.83 -18.36 5.78
N THR A 329 -16.86 -17.83 6.52
CA THR A 329 -17.15 -17.19 7.80
C THR A 329 -18.01 -15.93 7.60
N GLN A 330 -18.62 -15.43 8.65
CA GLN A 330 -19.45 -14.22 8.59
C GLN A 330 -18.65 -12.99 8.08
N GLU A 331 -17.38 -12.91 8.44
CA GLU A 331 -16.48 -11.85 7.99
C GLU A 331 -16.13 -11.99 6.50
N GLU A 332 -15.83 -13.22 6.04
CA GLU A 332 -15.60 -13.51 4.62
C GLU A 332 -16.82 -13.24 3.76
N ARG A 333 -18.03 -13.59 4.23
CA ARG A 333 -19.30 -13.28 3.53
C ARG A 333 -19.50 -11.78 3.37
N ARG A 334 -19.23 -11.00 4.42
CA ARG A 334 -19.27 -9.51 4.35
C ARG A 334 -18.26 -8.97 3.34
N LEU A 335 -17.07 -9.52 3.30
CA LEU A 335 -16.03 -9.13 2.35
C LEU A 335 -16.44 -9.47 0.91
N LEU A 336 -16.96 -10.67 0.66
CA LEU A 336 -17.45 -11.07 -0.67
C LEU A 336 -18.60 -10.18 -1.14
N TYR A 337 -19.57 -9.89 -0.26
CA TYR A 337 -20.65 -8.96 -0.56
C TYR A 337 -20.16 -7.57 -0.91
N THR A 338 -19.20 -7.06 -0.16
CA THR A 338 -18.60 -5.75 -0.43
C THR A 338 -17.87 -5.73 -1.78
N ASP A 339 -17.09 -6.78 -2.08
CA ASP A 339 -16.41 -6.91 -3.37
C ASP A 339 -17.38 -6.96 -4.53
N PHE A 340 -18.50 -7.66 -4.35
CA PHE A 340 -19.58 -7.70 -5.33
C PHE A 340 -20.17 -6.31 -5.58
N CYS A 341 -20.52 -5.59 -4.51
CA CYS A 341 -21.07 -4.24 -4.60
C CYS A 341 -20.10 -3.24 -5.25
N LEU A 342 -18.80 -3.40 -5.02
CA LEU A 342 -17.75 -2.55 -5.61
C LEU A 342 -17.36 -2.97 -7.04
N GLY A 343 -17.99 -4.03 -7.60
CA GLY A 343 -17.59 -4.58 -8.88
C GLY A 343 -16.21 -5.20 -8.90
N GLN A 344 -15.61 -5.39 -7.72
CA GLN A 344 -14.33 -6.08 -7.55
C GLN A 344 -14.52 -7.57 -7.81
N ARG A 345 -13.48 -8.28 -8.24
CA ARG A 345 -13.57 -9.72 -8.56
C ARG A 345 -14.60 -10.07 -9.63
N ARG A 346 -15.12 -9.09 -10.34
CA ARG A 346 -16.00 -9.32 -11.48
C ARG A 346 -15.20 -10.02 -12.57
N VAL A 347 -15.76 -11.10 -13.09
CA VAL A 347 -15.27 -11.81 -14.27
C VAL A 347 -16.28 -11.65 -15.38
N GLU A 348 -15.93 -12.04 -16.60
CA GLU A 348 -16.71 -11.75 -17.81
C GLU A 348 -18.17 -12.23 -17.70
N LEU A 349 -18.40 -13.46 -17.20
CA LEU A 349 -19.73 -14.03 -17.02
C LEU A 349 -20.00 -14.43 -15.56
N GLY A 350 -19.58 -13.63 -14.59
CA GLY A 350 -19.84 -13.96 -13.19
C GLY A 350 -19.02 -13.16 -12.19
N PHE A 351 -18.76 -13.79 -11.06
CA PHE A 351 -18.07 -13.25 -9.92
C PHE A 351 -17.10 -14.28 -9.32
N CYS A 352 -15.88 -13.87 -8.96
CA CYS A 352 -14.88 -14.75 -8.38
C CYS A 352 -14.96 -14.73 -6.85
N VAL A 353 -15.23 -15.90 -6.24
CA VAL A 353 -15.35 -16.06 -4.77
C VAL A 353 -14.06 -16.54 -4.09
N ARG A 354 -12.94 -16.53 -4.79
CA ARG A 354 -11.66 -16.97 -4.24
C ARG A 354 -11.35 -16.30 -2.90
N LYS A 355 -10.92 -17.08 -1.91
CA LYS A 355 -10.54 -16.55 -0.60
C LYS A 355 -9.27 -15.70 -0.70
N VAL A 356 -9.22 -14.63 0.08
CA VAL A 356 -8.01 -13.76 0.13
C VAL A 356 -6.79 -14.54 0.62
N ALA A 357 -7.02 -15.50 1.52
CA ALA A 357 -5.98 -16.39 2.05
C ALA A 357 -5.29 -17.24 0.97
N ASP A 358 -5.99 -17.54 -0.14
CA ASP A 358 -5.45 -18.33 -1.25
C ASP A 358 -4.50 -17.52 -2.17
N GLY A 359 -4.27 -16.25 -1.86
CA GLY A 359 -3.42 -15.37 -2.66
C GLY A 359 -4.04 -14.93 -4.00
N PRO A 360 -3.29 -14.23 -4.86
CA PRO A 360 -3.79 -13.78 -6.16
C PRO A 360 -4.02 -14.96 -7.12
N CYS A 361 -4.96 -14.77 -8.06
CA CYS A 361 -5.18 -15.75 -9.13
C CYS A 361 -3.97 -15.78 -10.08
N ALA A 362 -3.40 -16.97 -10.28
CA ALA A 362 -2.27 -17.16 -11.20
C ALA A 362 -2.67 -16.96 -12.67
N ASP A 363 -3.90 -17.30 -13.02
CA ASP A 363 -4.40 -17.37 -14.41
C ASP A 363 -5.07 -16.09 -14.89
N ARG A 364 -5.04 -15.03 -14.11
CA ARG A 364 -5.54 -13.68 -14.45
C ARG A 364 -6.91 -13.63 -15.14
N CYS A 365 -7.90 -14.30 -14.53
CA CYS A 365 -9.33 -14.09 -14.86
C CYS A 365 -9.67 -14.02 -16.36
N SER A 366 -9.17 -14.94 -17.18
CA SER A 366 -9.73 -15.15 -18.51
C SER A 366 -10.96 -16.06 -18.40
N LEU A 367 -12.00 -15.85 -19.22
CA LEU A 367 -13.19 -16.68 -19.23
C LEU A 367 -12.82 -18.16 -19.44
N TYR A 368 -11.87 -18.42 -20.32
CA TYR A 368 -11.35 -19.74 -20.63
C TYR A 368 -10.85 -20.49 -19.37
N ASN A 369 -10.13 -19.80 -18.50
CA ASN A 369 -9.63 -20.38 -17.25
C ASN A 369 -10.67 -20.36 -16.14
N CYS A 370 -11.64 -19.44 -16.19
CA CYS A 370 -12.66 -19.32 -15.17
C CYS A 370 -13.77 -20.36 -15.31
N VAL A 371 -14.09 -20.86 -16.50
CA VAL A 371 -15.18 -21.82 -16.71
C VAL A 371 -15.02 -23.11 -15.90
N ASN A 372 -13.79 -23.55 -15.70
CA ASN A 372 -13.45 -24.74 -14.90
C ASN A 372 -12.98 -24.39 -13.47
N CYS A 373 -13.10 -23.13 -13.07
CA CYS A 373 -12.59 -22.68 -11.80
C CYS A 373 -13.67 -22.85 -10.71
N ARG A 374 -13.34 -23.59 -9.66
CA ARG A 374 -14.21 -23.77 -8.47
C ARG A 374 -14.60 -22.48 -7.76
N ASN A 375 -13.92 -21.36 -8.08
CA ASN A 375 -14.19 -20.06 -7.49
C ASN A 375 -15.05 -19.16 -8.40
N LEU A 376 -15.55 -19.68 -9.54
CA LEU A 376 -16.48 -18.96 -10.37
C LEU A 376 -17.88 -19.09 -9.79
N CYS A 377 -18.56 -17.99 -9.57
CA CYS A 377 -20.00 -17.93 -9.35
C CYS A 377 -20.68 -17.24 -10.53
N THR A 378 -21.65 -17.88 -11.13
CA THR A 378 -22.45 -17.37 -12.24
C THR A 378 -23.91 -17.74 -12.05
N GLY A 379 -24.84 -17.12 -12.76
CA GLY A 379 -26.27 -17.35 -12.54
C GLY A 379 -27.13 -17.09 -13.77
N LYS A 380 -28.47 -17.18 -13.59
CA LYS A 380 -29.47 -17.08 -14.67
C LYS A 380 -29.34 -15.88 -15.59
N GLN A 381 -28.83 -14.75 -15.08
CA GLN A 381 -28.62 -13.56 -15.90
C GLN A 381 -27.57 -13.73 -17.00
N TYR A 382 -26.64 -14.69 -16.83
CA TYR A 382 -25.59 -15.01 -17.81
C TYR A 382 -25.93 -16.23 -18.68
N LEU A 383 -27.03 -16.94 -18.39
CA LEU A 383 -27.42 -18.14 -19.12
C LEU A 383 -27.49 -17.96 -20.64
N PRO A 384 -28.05 -16.87 -21.20
CA PRO A 384 -28.07 -16.66 -22.66
C PRO A 384 -26.66 -16.60 -23.27
N TYR A 385 -25.70 -16.01 -22.55
CA TYR A 385 -24.32 -15.91 -23.01
C TYR A 385 -23.61 -17.27 -22.94
N TRP A 386 -23.82 -18.04 -21.87
CA TRP A 386 -23.29 -19.40 -21.75
C TRP A 386 -23.83 -20.33 -22.84
N LYS A 387 -25.13 -20.23 -23.17
CA LYS A 387 -25.71 -20.96 -24.30
C LYS A 387 -25.12 -20.55 -25.64
N GLY A 388 -24.83 -19.25 -25.83
CA GLY A 388 -24.15 -18.76 -27.01
C GLY A 388 -22.75 -19.37 -27.17
N LEU A 389 -21.95 -19.36 -26.10
CA LEU A 389 -20.62 -19.98 -26.11
C LEU A 389 -20.67 -21.48 -26.39
N LEU A 390 -21.64 -22.18 -25.80
CA LEU A 390 -21.84 -23.61 -26.05
C LEU A 390 -22.10 -23.88 -27.52
N GLN A 391 -23.01 -23.14 -28.16
CA GLN A 391 -23.34 -23.28 -29.58
C GLN A 391 -22.16 -22.94 -30.49
N GLU A 392 -21.35 -21.91 -30.14
CA GLU A 392 -20.16 -21.56 -30.90
C GLU A 392 -19.11 -22.65 -30.81
N GLN A 393 -18.94 -23.25 -29.63
CA GLN A 393 -18.01 -24.35 -29.41
C GLN A 393 -18.43 -25.64 -30.14
N GLU A 394 -19.73 -25.95 -30.18
CA GLU A 394 -20.27 -27.05 -30.98
C GLU A 394 -19.93 -26.86 -32.47
N LYS A 395 -20.20 -25.68 -33.01
CA LYS A 395 -19.86 -25.35 -34.41
C LYS A 395 -18.34 -25.38 -34.69
N LEU A 396 -17.51 -25.06 -33.71
CA LEU A 396 -16.06 -25.17 -33.86
C LEU A 396 -15.63 -26.63 -33.96
N LEU A 397 -16.13 -27.49 -33.09
CA LEU A 397 -15.82 -28.91 -33.12
C LEU A 397 -16.31 -29.60 -34.40
N ASP A 398 -17.50 -29.24 -34.87
CA ASP A 398 -18.02 -29.74 -36.16
C ASP A 398 -17.09 -29.36 -37.31
N ARG A 399 -16.66 -28.10 -37.38
CA ARG A 399 -15.71 -27.66 -38.40
C ARG A 399 -14.38 -28.34 -38.30
N LEU A 400 -13.82 -28.53 -37.09
CA LEU A 400 -12.56 -29.27 -36.91
C LEU A 400 -12.73 -30.72 -37.37
N ALA A 401 -13.82 -31.37 -37.02
CA ALA A 401 -14.10 -32.75 -37.47
C ALA A 401 -14.21 -32.86 -39.01
N GLU A 402 -14.83 -31.87 -39.66
CA GLU A 402 -14.92 -31.79 -41.13
C GLU A 402 -13.52 -31.64 -41.79
N VAL A 403 -12.68 -30.75 -41.24
CA VAL A 403 -11.32 -30.56 -41.72
C VAL A 403 -10.53 -31.85 -41.60
N TYR A 404 -10.51 -32.51 -40.44
CA TYR A 404 -9.78 -33.74 -40.26
C TYR A 404 -10.31 -34.89 -41.18
N LYS A 405 -11.62 -35.00 -41.37
CA LYS A 405 -12.20 -35.96 -42.32
C LYS A 405 -11.78 -35.66 -43.75
N SER A 406 -11.70 -34.39 -44.16
CA SER A 406 -11.27 -34.02 -45.51
C SER A 406 -9.80 -34.40 -45.77
N GLU A 407 -9.00 -34.46 -44.73
CA GLU A 407 -7.59 -34.87 -44.77
C GLU A 407 -7.45 -36.40 -44.54
N SER A 408 -8.53 -37.17 -44.55
CA SER A 408 -8.57 -38.62 -44.34
C SER A 408 -8.08 -39.07 -42.95
N ILE A 409 -8.13 -38.18 -41.97
CA ILE A 409 -7.76 -38.48 -40.58
C ILE A 409 -9.04 -39.01 -39.87
N THR A 410 -9.03 -40.27 -39.48
CA THR A 410 -10.19 -40.94 -38.86
C THR A 410 -10.14 -40.93 -37.34
N ASP A 411 -8.96 -40.84 -36.76
CA ASP A 411 -8.71 -40.90 -35.31
C ASP A 411 -8.48 -39.51 -34.67
N TYR A 412 -9.03 -38.46 -35.30
CA TYR A 412 -8.86 -37.07 -34.86
C TYR A 412 -9.34 -36.81 -33.41
N SER A 413 -10.25 -37.63 -32.90
CA SER A 413 -10.72 -37.59 -31.52
C SER A 413 -9.57 -37.83 -30.51
N GLU A 414 -8.49 -38.47 -30.91
CA GLU A 414 -7.33 -38.68 -30.06
C GLU A 414 -6.33 -37.48 -30.05
N TYR A 415 -6.48 -36.56 -30.99
CA TYR A 415 -5.59 -35.40 -31.07
C TYR A 415 -5.79 -34.44 -29.94
N LEU A 416 -4.69 -33.88 -29.44
CA LEU A 416 -4.69 -33.01 -28.27
C LEU A 416 -5.57 -31.78 -28.46
N GLU A 417 -5.53 -31.17 -29.65
CA GLU A 417 -6.34 -30.01 -30.02
C GLU A 417 -7.84 -30.33 -29.91
N TYR A 418 -8.29 -31.41 -30.57
CA TYR A 418 -9.70 -31.82 -30.52
C TYR A 418 -10.13 -32.15 -29.09
N LYS A 419 -9.30 -32.86 -28.33
CA LYS A 419 -9.56 -33.18 -26.91
C LYS A 419 -9.67 -31.95 -26.03
N GLN A 420 -8.86 -30.93 -26.27
CA GLN A 420 -8.92 -29.67 -25.51
C GLN A 420 -10.24 -28.93 -25.79
N GLU A 421 -10.60 -28.78 -27.06
CA GLU A 421 -11.84 -28.12 -27.47
C GLU A 421 -13.08 -28.90 -27.01
N TYR A 422 -13.04 -30.24 -27.03
CA TYR A 422 -14.10 -31.08 -26.52
C TYR A 422 -14.27 -30.94 -25.00
N ARG A 423 -13.19 -30.89 -24.24
CA ARG A 423 -13.27 -30.62 -22.79
C ARG A 423 -13.88 -29.26 -22.49
N LEU A 424 -13.60 -28.27 -23.32
CA LEU A 424 -14.19 -26.93 -23.16
C LEU A 424 -15.70 -26.97 -23.43
N LEU A 425 -16.14 -27.73 -24.45
CA LEU A 425 -17.56 -28.00 -24.71
C LEU A 425 -18.25 -28.60 -23.48
N GLU A 426 -17.67 -29.67 -22.92
CA GLU A 426 -18.21 -30.34 -21.72
C GLU A 426 -18.31 -29.37 -20.55
N SER A 427 -17.33 -28.47 -20.41
CA SER A 427 -17.30 -27.44 -19.37
C SER A 427 -18.44 -26.44 -19.55
N TYR A 428 -18.67 -25.90 -20.76
CA TYR A 428 -19.80 -25.02 -21.05
C TYR A 428 -21.13 -25.72 -20.84
N GLN A 429 -21.27 -26.97 -21.28
CA GLN A 429 -22.47 -27.76 -21.08
C GLN A 429 -22.78 -28.00 -19.60
N SER A 430 -21.75 -28.27 -18.81
CA SER A 430 -21.88 -28.45 -17.36
C SER A 430 -22.38 -27.15 -16.70
N VAL A 431 -21.82 -26.00 -17.05
CA VAL A 431 -22.25 -24.69 -16.53
C VAL A 431 -23.70 -24.40 -16.90
N VAL A 432 -24.09 -24.61 -18.17
CA VAL A 432 -25.47 -24.39 -18.62
C VAL A 432 -26.44 -25.28 -17.86
N ASN A 433 -26.13 -26.58 -17.74
CA ASN A 433 -26.98 -27.54 -17.04
C ASN A 433 -27.15 -27.20 -15.55
N MET A 434 -26.06 -26.75 -14.88
CA MET A 434 -26.11 -26.35 -13.47
C MET A 434 -26.97 -25.10 -13.28
N ILE A 435 -26.83 -24.09 -14.13
CA ILE A 435 -27.64 -22.87 -14.05
C ILE A 435 -29.12 -23.16 -14.33
N GLU A 436 -29.42 -24.03 -15.27
CA GLU A 436 -30.79 -24.42 -15.58
C GLU A 436 -31.46 -25.20 -14.43
N LYS A 437 -30.72 -26.08 -13.77
CA LYS A 437 -31.20 -26.94 -12.70
C LYS A 437 -31.26 -26.22 -11.36
N GLU A 438 -30.22 -25.49 -10.99
CA GLU A 438 -30.02 -24.93 -9.65
C GLU A 438 -30.16 -23.40 -9.62
N GLY A 439 -30.13 -22.75 -10.77
CA GLY A 439 -30.28 -21.30 -10.91
C GLY A 439 -28.97 -20.51 -10.84
N CYS A 440 -27.93 -21.12 -10.28
CA CYS A 440 -26.56 -20.53 -10.19
C CYS A 440 -25.55 -21.63 -9.89
N ILE A 441 -24.28 -21.30 -10.03
CA ILE A 441 -23.11 -22.11 -9.69
C ILE A 441 -22.25 -21.35 -8.69
#